data_37298d977c813d987d8cbc053d34dd52
#
_entry.id   37298d977c813d987d8cbc053d34dd52
#
_cell.length_a   1.000
_cell.length_b   1.000
_cell.length_c   1.000
_cell.angle_alpha   90.00
_cell.angle_beta   90.00
_cell.angle_gamma   90.00
#
_symmetry.space_group_name_H-M   'P 1'
#
loop_
_entity.id
_entity.type
_entity.pdbx_description
1 polymer ?
#
loop_
_entity_poly.entity_id
_entity_poly.type
_entity_poly.pdbx_seq_one_letter_code
_entity_poly.pdbx_strand_id
1 'polypeptide(L)'
;MTTFEAVQLGLRILLAIMFVGMGINHFRPGPARGMAAMIPDSFTRGGLITGESLVQFTGVCEIVGGIALLVPATTFLAGIMLVLFLVAVFPANHFASEHPERFGAAAIPFWPRYIAQLVVIAVILVSIVTVPR
;
A
#
# COMPACT_ATOMS: atom_id res chain seq x y z
N MET A 1 -8.73 24.55 14.06
CA MET A 1 -7.70 23.62 13.54
C MET A 1 -6.32 24.20 13.83
N THR A 2 -5.49 23.42 14.49
CA THR A 2 -4.09 23.81 14.73
C THR A 2 -3.26 23.63 13.45
N THR A 3 -2.06 24.22 13.44
CA THR A 3 -1.11 24.02 12.33
C THR A 3 -0.80 22.55 12.12
N PHE A 4 -0.62 21.80 13.23
CA PHE A 4 -0.36 20.37 13.17
C PHE A 4 -1.53 19.60 12.55
N GLU A 5 -2.76 19.91 12.95
CA GLU A 5 -3.96 19.30 12.36
C GLU A 5 -4.09 19.61 10.87
N ALA A 6 -3.73 20.82 10.46
CA ALA A 6 -3.73 21.17 9.04
C ALA A 6 -2.66 20.38 8.26
N VAL A 7 -1.47 20.19 8.82
CA VAL A 7 -0.43 19.35 8.23
C VAL A 7 -0.91 17.92 8.13
N GLN A 8 -1.52 17.38 9.18
CA GLN A 8 -2.06 16.03 9.15
C GLN A 8 -3.11 15.83 8.06
N LEU A 9 -4.01 16.82 7.90
CA LEU A 9 -5.02 16.76 6.84
C LEU A 9 -4.36 16.75 5.46
N GLY A 10 -3.36 17.60 5.25
CA GLY A 10 -2.60 17.62 4.00
C GLY A 10 -1.94 16.27 3.71
N LEU A 11 -1.31 15.65 4.71
CA LEU A 11 -0.69 14.33 4.57
C LEU A 11 -1.73 13.26 4.23
N ARG A 12 -2.89 13.28 4.90
CA ARG A 12 -3.96 12.31 4.60
C ARG A 12 -4.49 12.46 3.18
N ILE A 13 -4.63 13.69 2.70
CA ILE A 13 -5.06 13.93 1.31
C ILE A 13 -4.03 13.36 0.32
N LEU A 14 -2.75 13.62 0.54
CA LEU A 14 -1.68 13.08 -0.32
C LEU A 14 -1.66 11.55 -0.28
N LEU A 15 -1.76 10.96 0.91
CA LEU A 15 -1.81 9.51 1.06
C LEU A 15 -3.04 8.92 0.39
N ALA A 16 -4.21 9.56 0.53
CA ALA A 16 -5.44 9.10 -0.13
C ALA A 16 -5.29 9.10 -1.65
N ILE A 17 -4.74 10.16 -2.22
CA ILE A 17 -4.48 10.23 -3.66
C ILE A 17 -3.55 9.10 -4.10
N MET A 18 -2.47 8.88 -3.36
CA MET A 18 -1.50 7.84 -3.67
C MET A 18 -2.12 6.45 -3.59
N PHE A 19 -2.79 6.12 -2.47
CA PHE A 19 -3.35 4.78 -2.28
C PHE A 19 -4.52 4.50 -3.21
N VAL A 20 -5.41 5.46 -3.42
CA VAL A 20 -6.52 5.28 -4.36
C VAL A 20 -5.99 5.11 -5.79
N GLY A 21 -5.01 5.94 -6.19
CA GLY A 21 -4.40 5.82 -7.51
C GLY A 21 -3.71 4.47 -7.73
N MET A 22 -2.93 4.03 -6.74
CA MET A 22 -2.28 2.72 -6.79
C MET A 22 -3.31 1.59 -6.78
N GLY A 23 -4.35 1.71 -5.96
CA GLY A 23 -5.40 0.70 -5.89
C GLY A 23 -6.16 0.55 -7.21
N ILE A 24 -6.41 1.64 -7.91
CA ILE A 24 -7.04 1.61 -9.24
C ILE A 24 -6.17 0.81 -10.22
N ASN A 25 -4.84 0.95 -10.16
CA ASN A 25 -3.93 0.22 -11.01
C ASN A 25 -4.05 -1.31 -10.85
N HIS A 26 -4.48 -1.78 -9.68
CA HIS A 26 -4.71 -3.22 -9.44
C HIS A 26 -5.82 -3.79 -10.32
N PHE A 27 -6.70 -2.95 -10.87
CA PHE A 27 -7.80 -3.36 -11.74
C PHE A 27 -7.51 -3.11 -13.22
N ARG A 28 -6.40 -2.46 -13.55
CA ARG A 28 -5.99 -2.22 -14.94
C ARG A 28 -5.24 -3.45 -15.46
N PRO A 29 -5.60 -4.01 -16.64
CA PRO A 29 -5.07 -5.30 -17.10
C PRO A 29 -3.55 -5.40 -17.15
N GLY A 30 -2.86 -4.39 -17.66
CA GLY A 30 -1.40 -4.38 -17.75
C GLY A 30 -0.73 -4.39 -16.38
N PRO A 31 -0.94 -3.36 -15.54
CA PRO A 31 -0.37 -3.31 -14.19
C PRO A 31 -0.76 -4.50 -13.32
N ALA A 32 -2.04 -4.94 -13.40
CA ALA A 32 -2.53 -6.06 -12.60
C ALA A 32 -1.80 -7.37 -12.91
N ARG A 33 -1.52 -7.64 -14.17
CA ARG A 33 -0.75 -8.83 -14.56
C ARG A 33 0.68 -8.79 -14.02
N GLY A 34 1.31 -7.63 -14.09
CA GLY A 34 2.65 -7.45 -13.53
C GLY A 34 2.67 -7.69 -12.03
N MET A 35 1.70 -7.16 -11.31
CA MET A 35 1.58 -7.35 -9.86
C MET A 35 1.31 -8.81 -9.49
N ALA A 36 0.44 -9.51 -10.23
CA ALA A 36 0.16 -10.92 -10.00
C ALA A 36 1.42 -11.77 -10.18
N ALA A 37 2.26 -11.45 -11.17
CA ALA A 37 3.53 -12.12 -11.41
C ALA A 37 4.55 -11.91 -10.28
N MET A 38 4.40 -10.86 -9.48
CA MET A 38 5.28 -10.55 -8.34
C MET A 38 4.93 -11.36 -7.07
N ILE A 39 3.78 -12.02 -7.05
CA ILE A 39 3.36 -12.82 -5.89
C ILE A 39 4.12 -14.14 -5.90
N PRO A 40 4.84 -14.48 -4.80
CA PRO A 40 5.53 -15.78 -4.72
C PRO A 40 4.56 -16.96 -4.84
N ASP A 41 4.97 -18.02 -5.54
CA ASP A 41 4.15 -19.19 -5.77
C ASP A 41 3.67 -19.86 -4.48
N SER A 42 4.41 -19.70 -3.39
CA SER A 42 4.05 -20.24 -2.07
C SER A 42 2.68 -19.75 -1.58
N PHE A 43 2.26 -18.54 -1.99
CA PHE A 43 0.97 -17.98 -1.60
C PHE A 43 -0.20 -18.53 -2.40
N THR A 44 0.05 -19.10 -3.58
CA THR A 44 -0.99 -19.58 -4.50
C THR A 44 -0.96 -21.09 -4.72
N ARG A 45 -0.03 -21.79 -4.06
CA ARG A 45 0.23 -23.22 -4.28
C ARG A 45 -0.98 -24.12 -3.99
N GLY A 46 -1.87 -23.71 -3.09
CA GLY A 46 -3.07 -24.46 -2.75
C GLY A 46 -4.20 -24.40 -3.78
N GLY A 47 -4.12 -23.51 -4.76
CA GLY A 47 -5.11 -23.35 -5.81
C GLY A 47 -6.39 -22.62 -5.41
N LEU A 48 -6.64 -22.39 -4.12
CA LEU A 48 -7.81 -21.66 -3.61
C LEU A 48 -7.68 -20.15 -3.79
N ILE A 49 -6.46 -19.64 -3.76
CA ILE A 49 -6.15 -18.21 -3.91
C ILE A 49 -5.29 -18.06 -5.16
N THR A 50 -5.71 -17.18 -6.07
CA THR A 50 -4.96 -16.88 -7.29
C THR A 50 -4.21 -15.55 -7.14
N GLY A 51 -3.16 -15.35 -7.94
CA GLY A 51 -2.46 -14.08 -7.99
C GLY A 51 -3.39 -12.93 -8.35
N GLU A 52 -4.31 -13.15 -9.32
CA GLU A 52 -5.30 -12.14 -9.70
C GLU A 52 -6.22 -11.75 -8.56
N SER A 53 -6.74 -12.72 -7.82
CA SER A 53 -7.65 -12.44 -6.71
C SER A 53 -6.94 -11.69 -5.58
N LEU A 54 -5.69 -12.00 -5.31
CA LEU A 54 -4.88 -11.27 -4.33
C LEU A 54 -4.64 -9.82 -4.77
N VAL A 55 -4.34 -9.59 -6.05
CA VAL A 55 -4.15 -8.24 -6.59
C VAL A 55 -5.44 -7.43 -6.47
N GLN A 56 -6.58 -8.00 -6.82
CA GLN A 56 -7.87 -7.32 -6.70
C GLN A 56 -8.21 -7.02 -5.24
N PHE A 57 -7.99 -7.97 -4.34
CA PHE A 57 -8.22 -7.78 -2.91
C PHE A 57 -7.36 -6.65 -2.35
N THR A 58 -6.08 -6.63 -2.67
CA THR A 58 -5.17 -5.57 -2.21
C THR A 58 -5.55 -4.22 -2.82
N GLY A 59 -6.01 -4.19 -4.06
CA GLY A 59 -6.52 -2.97 -4.69
C GLY A 59 -7.72 -2.39 -3.95
N VAL A 60 -8.67 -3.24 -3.56
CA VAL A 60 -9.82 -2.82 -2.74
C VAL A 60 -9.34 -2.26 -1.40
N CYS A 61 -8.40 -2.94 -0.74
CA CYS A 61 -7.84 -2.47 0.53
C CYS A 61 -7.21 -1.08 0.40
N GLU A 62 -6.46 -0.84 -0.67
CA GLU A 62 -5.83 0.46 -0.90
C GLU A 62 -6.85 1.57 -1.16
N ILE A 63 -7.86 1.30 -1.99
CA ILE A 63 -8.90 2.29 -2.30
C ILE A 63 -9.72 2.61 -1.05
N VAL A 64 -10.21 1.60 -0.37
CA VAL A 64 -11.03 1.77 0.83
C VAL A 64 -10.22 2.44 1.93
N GLY A 65 -8.98 1.99 2.15
CA GLY A 65 -8.09 2.57 3.16
C GLY A 65 -7.75 4.02 2.87
N GLY A 66 -7.47 4.35 1.61
CA GLY A 66 -7.18 5.72 1.20
C GLY A 66 -8.37 6.65 1.43
N ILE A 67 -9.57 6.24 1.04
CA ILE A 67 -10.79 7.03 1.26
C ILE A 67 -11.09 7.15 2.76
N ALA A 68 -10.95 6.06 3.50
CA ALA A 68 -11.24 6.02 4.93
C ALA A 68 -10.30 6.90 5.77
N LEU A 69 -9.10 7.19 5.27
CA LEU A 69 -8.20 8.17 5.91
C LEU A 69 -8.81 9.56 5.98
N LEU A 70 -9.66 9.91 5.02
CA LEU A 70 -10.28 11.25 4.93
C LEU A 70 -11.54 11.37 5.78
N VAL A 71 -12.10 10.26 6.25
CA VAL A 71 -13.31 10.26 7.08
C VAL A 71 -12.89 10.27 8.56
N PRO A 72 -13.21 11.31 9.33
CA PRO A 72 -12.72 11.45 10.72
C PRO A 72 -13.02 10.23 11.59
N ALA A 73 -14.17 9.61 11.43
CA ALA A 73 -14.57 8.45 12.23
C ALA A 73 -13.70 7.21 11.98
N THR A 74 -13.08 7.11 10.79
CA THR A 74 -12.31 5.93 10.37
C THR A 74 -10.83 6.21 10.17
N THR A 75 -10.38 7.44 10.34
CA THR A 75 -8.99 7.84 10.08
C THR A 75 -7.97 6.96 10.80
N PHE A 76 -8.14 6.76 12.10
CA PHE A 76 -7.18 5.98 12.88
C PHE A 76 -7.15 4.52 12.42
N LEU A 77 -8.32 3.91 12.30
CA LEU A 77 -8.43 2.50 11.88
C LEU A 77 -7.89 2.30 10.46
N ALA A 78 -8.19 3.24 9.55
CA ALA A 78 -7.68 3.19 8.19
C ALA A 78 -6.15 3.27 8.16
N GLY A 79 -5.56 4.14 8.96
CA GLY A 79 -4.10 4.25 9.04
C GLY A 79 -3.45 2.95 9.53
N ILE A 80 -3.98 2.36 10.59
CA ILE A 80 -3.47 1.08 11.10
C ILE A 80 -3.61 -0.02 10.05
N MET A 81 -4.77 -0.11 9.39
CA MET A 81 -5.00 -1.08 8.32
C MET A 81 -3.99 -0.91 7.17
N LEU A 82 -3.71 0.33 6.75
CA LEU A 82 -2.75 0.59 5.68
C LEU A 82 -1.33 0.22 6.08
N VAL A 83 -0.94 0.45 7.32
CA VAL A 83 0.38 0.00 7.82
C VAL A 83 0.48 -1.53 7.75
N LEU A 84 -0.53 -2.23 8.24
CA LEU A 84 -0.57 -3.70 8.17
C LEU A 84 -0.56 -4.19 6.72
N PHE A 85 -1.29 -3.51 5.84
CA PHE A 85 -1.29 -3.79 4.41
C PHE A 85 0.11 -3.68 3.80
N LEU A 86 0.84 -2.61 4.08
CA LEU A 86 2.19 -2.41 3.56
C LEU A 86 3.14 -3.52 4.02
N VAL A 87 3.02 -3.95 5.28
CA VAL A 87 3.80 -5.07 5.79
C VAL A 87 3.42 -6.36 5.08
N ALA A 88 2.13 -6.59 4.86
CA ALA A 88 1.63 -7.83 4.25
C ALA A 88 2.03 -7.96 2.77
N VAL A 89 2.14 -6.86 2.02
CA VAL A 89 2.52 -6.90 0.60
C VAL A 89 4.03 -6.88 0.38
N PHE A 90 4.82 -6.65 1.43
CA PHE A 90 6.28 -6.57 1.30
C PHE A 90 6.91 -7.83 0.70
N PRO A 91 6.47 -9.07 0.99
CA PRO A 91 7.01 -10.26 0.34
C PRO A 91 6.96 -10.23 -1.19
N ALA A 92 5.87 -9.72 -1.78
CA ALA A 92 5.77 -9.56 -3.24
C ALA A 92 6.77 -8.53 -3.76
N ASN A 93 6.94 -7.42 -3.05
CA ASN A 93 7.92 -6.40 -3.39
C ASN A 93 9.34 -6.93 -3.30
N HIS A 94 9.63 -7.71 -2.27
CA HIS A 94 10.93 -8.34 -2.09
C HIS A 94 11.21 -9.37 -3.19
N PHE A 95 10.23 -10.19 -3.52
CA PHE A 95 10.33 -11.15 -4.62
C PHE A 95 10.68 -10.45 -5.94
N ALA A 96 10.00 -9.34 -6.25
CA ALA A 96 10.30 -8.56 -7.46
C ALA A 96 11.72 -8.01 -7.45
N SER A 97 12.23 -7.56 -6.30
CA SER A 97 13.59 -7.01 -6.19
C SER A 97 14.68 -8.05 -6.46
N GLU A 98 14.38 -9.31 -6.23
CA GLU A 98 15.32 -10.42 -6.48
C GLU A 98 15.29 -10.92 -7.93
N HIS A 99 14.34 -10.47 -8.75
CA HIS A 99 14.13 -10.95 -10.11
C HIS A 99 14.11 -9.79 -11.12
N PRO A 100 15.21 -9.00 -11.24
CA PRO A 100 15.25 -7.89 -12.19
C PRO A 100 15.09 -8.33 -13.64
N GLU A 101 15.48 -9.55 -13.96
CA GLU A 101 15.32 -10.14 -15.30
C GLU A 101 13.86 -10.33 -15.69
N ARG A 102 12.95 -10.45 -14.73
CA ARG A 102 11.50 -10.63 -14.96
C ARG A 102 10.73 -9.33 -14.87
N PHE A 103 11.13 -8.43 -13.99
CA PHE A 103 10.31 -7.27 -13.60
C PHE A 103 10.90 -5.93 -14.02
N GLY A 104 12.16 -5.89 -14.47
CA GLY A 104 12.80 -4.68 -14.99
C GLY A 104 12.71 -3.50 -14.00
N ALA A 105 12.06 -2.41 -14.41
CA ALA A 105 11.95 -1.21 -13.60
C ALA A 105 11.18 -1.42 -12.29
N ALA A 106 10.29 -2.42 -12.21
CA ALA A 106 9.58 -2.76 -10.98
C ALA A 106 10.46 -3.50 -9.97
N ALA A 107 11.62 -3.99 -10.38
CA ALA A 107 12.58 -4.67 -9.51
C ALA A 107 13.46 -3.66 -8.79
N ILE A 108 12.84 -2.75 -8.05
CA ILE A 108 13.56 -1.77 -7.21
C ILE A 108 14.38 -2.53 -6.16
N PRO A 109 15.69 -2.23 -6.00
CA PRO A 109 16.53 -2.91 -5.01
C PRO A 109 15.94 -2.86 -3.60
N PHE A 110 16.30 -3.85 -2.77
CA PHE A 110 15.74 -4.03 -1.42
C PHE A 110 15.81 -2.75 -0.57
N TRP A 111 16.99 -2.13 -0.46
CA TRP A 111 17.17 -1.00 0.46
C TRP A 111 16.34 0.23 0.09
N PRO A 112 16.32 0.72 -1.17
CA PRO A 112 15.44 1.82 -1.54
C PRO A 112 13.95 1.49 -1.31
N ARG A 113 13.53 0.28 -1.62
CA ARG A 113 12.15 -0.15 -1.44
C ARG A 113 11.78 -0.24 0.05
N TYR A 114 12.66 -0.82 0.86
CA TYR A 114 12.46 -0.93 2.30
C TYR A 114 12.41 0.45 2.97
N ILE A 115 13.34 1.34 2.63
CA ILE A 115 13.35 2.71 3.15
C ILE A 115 12.09 3.46 2.73
N ALA A 116 11.68 3.35 1.46
CA ALA A 116 10.44 3.98 0.98
C ALA A 116 9.23 3.49 1.76
N GLN A 117 9.14 2.19 2.04
CA GLN A 117 8.06 1.64 2.85
C GLN A 117 8.07 2.20 4.28
N LEU A 118 9.23 2.28 4.91
CA LEU A 118 9.33 2.85 6.26
C LEU A 118 8.94 4.32 6.28
N VAL A 119 9.31 5.09 5.25
CA VAL A 119 8.91 6.49 5.13
C VAL A 119 7.39 6.61 5.02
N VAL A 120 6.76 5.81 4.16
CA VAL A 120 5.30 5.84 4.00
C VAL A 120 4.60 5.45 5.30
N ILE A 121 5.08 4.42 5.99
CA ILE A 121 4.54 4.02 7.30
C ILE A 121 4.65 5.18 8.30
N ALA A 122 5.81 5.84 8.37
CA ALA A 122 6.01 6.97 9.27
C ALA A 122 5.04 8.12 8.95
N VAL A 123 4.84 8.42 7.67
CA VAL A 123 3.90 9.47 7.23
C VAL A 123 2.47 9.09 7.61
N ILE A 124 2.06 7.83 7.44
CA ILE A 124 0.74 7.36 7.86
C ILE A 124 0.57 7.58 9.37
N LEU A 125 1.53 7.13 10.17
CA LEU A 125 1.44 7.24 11.63
C LEU A 125 1.37 8.69 12.10
N VAL A 126 2.18 9.57 11.52
CA VAL A 126 2.11 11.02 11.83
C VAL A 126 0.74 11.58 11.46
N SER A 127 0.19 11.14 10.33
CA SER A 127 -1.10 11.67 9.84
C SER A 127 -2.30 11.28 10.68
N ILE A 128 -2.19 10.23 11.50
CA ILE A 128 -3.33 9.69 12.29
C ILE A 128 -3.16 9.85 13.80
N VAL A 129 -1.96 10.22 14.27
CA VAL A 129 -1.72 10.34 15.72
C VAL A 129 -2.55 11.48 16.30
N THR A 130 -3.14 11.21 17.46
CA THR A 130 -3.87 12.24 18.19
C THR A 130 -2.97 12.87 19.24
N VAL A 131 -2.95 14.20 19.27
CA VAL A 131 -2.18 14.94 20.26
C VAL A 131 -3.15 15.47 21.31
N PRO A 132 -2.95 15.15 22.60
CA PRO A 132 -3.78 15.69 23.65
C PRO A 132 -3.72 17.22 23.66
N ARG A 133 -4.87 17.85 23.83
CA ARG A 133 -4.98 19.32 23.95
C ARG A 133 -4.86 19.77 25.39
#